data_a5657970c5f26f9ec26ff80a06c8a249
#
_entry.id   a5657970c5f26f9ec26ff80a06c8a249
#
_cell.length_a   1.000
_cell.length_b   1.000
_cell.length_c   1.000
_cell.angle_alpha   90.00
_cell.angle_beta   90.00
_cell.angle_gamma   90.00
#
_symmetry.space_group_name_H-M   'P 1'
#
loop_
_entity.id
_entity.type
_entity.pdbx_description
1 polymer ?
#
loop_
_entity_poly.entity_id
_entity_poly.type
_entity_poly.pdbx_seq_one_letter_code
_entity_poly.pdbx_strand_id
1 'polypeptide(L)'
;DSSQYGSKCSLGEPSCFAVESESLLDYTPSDQAVFNEEAFKENVLKGLAFVAENDRFLSLGVKPTRPEPGYGYIQLGDAEGDNLYNVQSFTEKPERDFAKIFVDSGEFYWNTGIFISNVKHLRESFSRILPAVLRGFDESYRTFDVETENAYMKQNFPSYPNISVDYAILEKSDNVSVLKCDFGWLTSAPGTVSMRQCKERG
;
A
#
# COMPACT_ATOMS: atom_id res chain seq x y z
N ASP A 1 6.59 -17.45 -18.35
CA ASP A 1 6.29 -18.16 -17.10
C ASP A 1 5.68 -17.14 -16.13
N SER A 2 4.37 -16.95 -16.26
CA SER A 2 3.62 -15.90 -15.58
C SER A 2 2.97 -16.38 -14.27
N SER A 3 3.48 -17.44 -13.67
CA SER A 3 2.86 -18.09 -12.50
C SER A 3 3.46 -17.71 -11.15
N GLN A 4 4.45 -16.80 -11.11
CA GLN A 4 5.11 -16.39 -9.85
C GLN A 4 4.67 -15.03 -9.30
N TYR A 5 3.79 -14.31 -10.00
CA TYR A 5 3.35 -12.99 -9.56
C TYR A 5 1.87 -13.02 -9.25
N GLY A 6 1.51 -13.17 -8.00
CA GLY A 6 0.12 -12.94 -7.66
C GLY A 6 -0.48 -13.76 -6.54
N SER A 7 -0.06 -13.54 -5.33
CA SER A 7 -0.99 -13.70 -4.21
C SER A 7 -1.36 -12.30 -3.71
N LYS A 8 -2.63 -11.92 -3.95
CA LYS A 8 -3.22 -10.72 -3.34
C LYS A 8 -3.28 -10.97 -1.83
N CYS A 9 -2.56 -10.19 -1.06
CA CYS A 9 -2.65 -10.24 0.39
C CYS A 9 -3.49 -9.08 0.91
N SER A 10 -4.61 -9.38 1.56
CA SER A 10 -5.14 -8.47 2.56
C SER A 10 -4.37 -8.67 3.86
N LEU A 11 -4.18 -7.63 4.68
CA LEU A 11 -3.50 -7.75 5.98
C LEU A 11 -4.17 -8.72 6.97
N GLY A 12 -5.27 -9.34 6.56
CA GLY A 12 -5.98 -10.38 7.29
C GLY A 12 -5.78 -11.78 6.71
N GLU A 13 -4.94 -11.95 5.67
CA GLU A 13 -4.69 -13.27 5.10
C GLU A 13 -3.31 -13.79 5.54
N PRO A 14 -3.27 -14.88 6.30
CA PRO A 14 -2.05 -15.48 6.85
C PRO A 14 -1.08 -15.98 5.78
N SER A 15 -1.58 -16.28 4.58
CA SER A 15 -0.76 -16.63 3.41
C SER A 15 0.33 -15.59 3.06
N CYS A 16 0.15 -14.32 3.49
CA CYS A 16 1.16 -13.29 3.34
C CYS A 16 2.45 -13.56 4.13
N PHE A 17 2.37 -14.28 5.23
CA PHE A 17 3.51 -14.53 6.10
C PHE A 17 4.18 -15.90 5.85
N ALA A 18 3.52 -16.76 5.04
CA ALA A 18 4.03 -18.04 4.59
C ALA A 18 4.94 -17.93 3.35
N VAL A 19 5.12 -16.73 2.83
CA VAL A 19 5.92 -16.49 1.62
C VAL A 19 7.41 -16.56 1.97
N GLU A 20 8.22 -17.13 1.07
CA GLU A 20 9.67 -17.20 1.23
C GLU A 20 10.28 -15.82 1.46
N SER A 21 11.34 -15.74 2.25
CA SER A 21 11.96 -14.47 2.68
C SER A 21 12.46 -13.57 1.54
N GLU A 22 12.65 -14.13 0.35
CA GLU A 22 13.08 -13.40 -0.85
C GLU A 22 11.90 -12.97 -1.74
N SER A 23 10.67 -13.26 -1.33
CA SER A 23 9.49 -12.91 -2.13
C SER A 23 9.18 -11.42 -2.07
N LEU A 24 8.58 -10.95 -3.17
CA LEU A 24 8.08 -9.58 -3.30
C LEU A 24 6.57 -9.57 -3.10
N LEU A 25 6.07 -8.53 -2.47
CA LEU A 25 4.67 -8.34 -2.14
C LEU A 25 4.16 -7.05 -2.78
N ASP A 26 3.04 -7.16 -3.49
CA ASP A 26 2.21 -6.05 -3.93
C ASP A 26 0.88 -6.11 -3.19
N TYR A 27 0.59 -5.08 -2.41
CA TYR A 27 -0.69 -4.90 -1.73
C TYR A 27 -1.54 -3.89 -2.49
N THR A 28 -2.70 -4.33 -2.96
CA THR A 28 -3.63 -3.50 -3.72
C THR A 28 -5.05 -3.61 -3.15
N PRO A 29 -5.65 -2.49 -2.70
CA PRO A 29 -7.06 -2.47 -2.27
C PRO A 29 -7.99 -2.88 -3.42
N SER A 30 -9.06 -3.62 -3.09
CA SER A 30 -9.98 -4.20 -4.08
C SER A 30 -11.08 -3.26 -4.57
N ASP A 31 -11.19 -2.07 -3.99
CA ASP A 31 -12.24 -1.08 -4.26
C ASP A 31 -11.77 0.06 -5.19
N GLN A 32 -10.80 -0.22 -6.01
CA GLN A 32 -10.16 0.74 -6.91
C GLN A 32 -10.45 0.45 -8.38
N ALA A 33 -10.45 1.49 -9.19
CA ALA A 33 -10.50 1.42 -10.64
C ALA A 33 -9.24 2.06 -11.23
N VAL A 34 -8.65 1.37 -12.19
CA VAL A 34 -7.50 1.80 -12.99
C VAL A 34 -7.97 1.97 -14.43
N PHE A 35 -7.67 3.13 -15.05
CA PHE A 35 -8.12 3.43 -16.40
C PHE A 35 -7.09 3.10 -17.49
N ASN A 36 -5.81 3.03 -17.14
CA ASN A 36 -4.72 2.62 -18.03
C ASN A 36 -3.98 1.44 -17.42
N GLU A 37 -4.41 0.23 -17.77
CA GLU A 37 -3.88 -1.02 -17.24
C GLU A 37 -2.41 -1.24 -17.60
N GLU A 38 -1.98 -0.84 -18.80
CA GLU A 38 -0.58 -0.99 -19.23
C GLU A 38 0.34 -0.08 -18.41
N ALA A 39 -0.03 1.19 -18.23
CA ALA A 39 0.74 2.10 -17.38
C ALA A 39 0.76 1.62 -15.91
N PHE A 40 -0.35 1.09 -15.41
CA PHE A 40 -0.41 0.49 -14.08
C PHE A 40 0.57 -0.67 -13.95
N LYS A 41 0.51 -1.61 -14.88
CA LYS A 41 1.41 -2.78 -14.93
C LYS A 41 2.89 -2.36 -14.97
N GLU A 42 3.23 -1.39 -15.82
CA GLU A 42 4.60 -0.86 -15.89
C GLU A 42 5.07 -0.27 -14.56
N ASN A 43 4.21 0.50 -13.87
CA ASN A 43 4.55 1.08 -12.58
C ASN A 43 4.71 0.00 -11.48
N VAL A 44 3.85 -1.02 -11.47
CA VAL A 44 3.99 -2.15 -10.54
C VAL A 44 5.28 -2.91 -10.80
N LEU A 45 5.63 -3.20 -12.05
CA LEU A 45 6.88 -3.88 -12.39
C LEU A 45 8.12 -3.07 -12.02
N LYS A 46 8.10 -1.74 -12.22
CA LYS A 46 9.16 -0.84 -11.75
C LYS A 46 9.27 -0.89 -10.22
N GLY A 47 8.13 -0.87 -9.53
CA GLY A 47 8.10 -0.96 -8.08
C GLY A 47 8.67 -2.27 -7.55
N LEU A 48 8.29 -3.39 -8.13
CA LEU A 48 8.83 -4.71 -7.79
C LEU A 48 10.35 -4.78 -8.01
N ALA A 49 10.84 -4.28 -9.14
CA ALA A 49 12.27 -4.22 -9.43
C ALA A 49 13.03 -3.37 -8.39
N PHE A 50 12.44 -2.23 -7.98
CA PHE A 50 13.05 -1.35 -6.97
C PHE A 50 13.16 -2.03 -5.60
N VAL A 51 12.08 -2.66 -5.10
CA VAL A 51 12.08 -3.29 -3.77
C VAL A 51 12.82 -4.63 -3.74
N ALA A 52 13.11 -5.23 -4.91
CA ALA A 52 13.97 -6.41 -4.99
C ALA A 52 15.42 -6.10 -4.58
N GLU A 53 15.87 -4.87 -4.85
CA GLU A 53 17.23 -4.42 -4.56
C GLU A 53 17.33 -3.52 -3.32
N ASN A 54 16.17 -3.09 -2.78
CA ASN A 54 16.12 -2.12 -1.69
C ASN A 54 15.17 -2.59 -0.58
N ASP A 55 15.65 -2.64 0.65
CA ASP A 55 14.84 -2.92 1.84
C ASP A 55 13.99 -1.69 2.22
N ARG A 56 12.97 -1.39 1.37
CA ARG A 56 12.09 -0.24 1.51
C ARG A 56 10.64 -0.60 1.20
N PHE A 57 9.73 0.22 1.69
CA PHE A 57 8.36 0.28 1.18
C PHE A 57 8.28 1.24 0.00
N LEU A 58 7.54 0.86 -1.01
CA LEU A 58 7.23 1.73 -2.14
C LEU A 58 5.71 1.92 -2.23
N SER A 59 5.25 3.16 -2.12
CA SER A 59 3.85 3.52 -2.36
C SER A 59 3.68 4.04 -3.79
N LEU A 60 2.53 3.75 -4.41
CA LEU A 60 2.18 4.37 -5.68
C LEU A 60 1.39 5.65 -5.42
N GLY A 61 1.90 6.77 -5.89
CA GLY A 61 1.30 8.09 -5.73
C GLY A 61 0.74 8.62 -7.04
N VAL A 62 -0.51 9.13 -7.01
CA VAL A 62 -1.15 9.74 -8.18
C VAL A 62 -1.36 11.23 -7.95
N LYS A 63 -1.10 12.03 -8.99
CA LYS A 63 -1.23 13.50 -8.90
C LYS A 63 -2.67 13.90 -8.58
N PRO A 64 -2.90 14.70 -7.52
CA PRO A 64 -4.23 15.19 -7.20
C PRO A 64 -4.77 16.09 -8.31
N THR A 65 -6.04 15.92 -8.65
CA THR A 65 -6.77 16.75 -9.62
C THR A 65 -7.76 17.71 -8.94
N ARG A 66 -8.01 17.50 -7.64
CA ARG A 66 -8.91 18.30 -6.81
C ARG A 66 -8.58 18.11 -5.33
N PRO A 67 -9.01 19.02 -4.45
CA PRO A 67 -8.96 18.79 -2.99
C PRO A 67 -9.96 17.70 -2.59
N GLU A 68 -9.47 16.56 -2.09
CA GLU A 68 -10.31 15.43 -1.68
C GLU A 68 -10.01 15.03 -0.22
N PRO A 69 -10.85 15.45 0.73
CA PRO A 69 -10.63 15.14 2.15
C PRO A 69 -10.76 13.66 2.51
N GLY A 70 -11.36 12.87 1.62
CA GLY A 70 -11.52 11.42 1.82
C GLY A 70 -10.30 10.59 1.49
N TYR A 71 -9.22 11.20 0.95
CA TYR A 71 -8.02 10.50 0.52
C TYR A 71 -6.82 10.78 1.43
N GLY A 72 -5.87 9.85 1.41
CA GLY A 72 -4.54 10.08 1.97
C GLY A 72 -3.66 10.88 1.00
N TYR A 73 -2.73 11.65 1.55
CA TYR A 73 -1.76 12.47 0.83
C TYR A 73 -0.34 12.10 1.25
N ILE A 74 0.54 12.00 0.28
CA ILE A 74 1.97 11.75 0.46
C ILE A 74 2.72 13.01 0.05
N GLN A 75 3.50 13.58 0.95
CA GLN A 75 4.42 14.68 0.62
C GLN A 75 5.71 14.11 0.03
N LEU A 76 6.09 14.64 -1.12
CA LEU A 76 7.35 14.28 -1.77
C LEU A 76 8.51 14.89 -1.00
N GLY A 77 9.53 14.09 -0.73
CA GLY A 77 10.83 14.52 -0.26
C GLY A 77 11.85 14.60 -1.41
N ASP A 78 13.08 14.19 -1.13
CA ASP A 78 14.17 14.21 -2.10
C ASP A 78 13.95 13.21 -3.24
N ALA A 79 14.37 13.58 -4.44
CA ALA A 79 14.31 12.69 -5.60
C ALA A 79 15.36 11.59 -5.47
N GLU A 80 14.94 10.34 -5.67
CA GLU A 80 15.78 9.14 -5.62
C GLU A 80 16.00 8.53 -7.01
N GLY A 81 15.26 8.98 -8.01
CA GLY A 81 15.35 8.48 -9.38
C GLY A 81 14.24 9.03 -10.28
N ASP A 82 14.06 8.43 -11.44
CA ASP A 82 13.01 8.82 -12.39
C ASP A 82 11.62 8.53 -11.81
N ASN A 83 10.89 9.60 -11.51
CA ASN A 83 9.58 9.56 -10.83
C ASN A 83 9.58 8.92 -9.44
N LEU A 84 10.74 8.65 -8.85
CA LEU A 84 10.92 8.05 -7.54
C LEU A 84 11.38 9.11 -6.54
N TYR A 85 10.72 9.19 -5.40
CA TYR A 85 11.00 10.16 -4.35
C TYR A 85 10.97 9.50 -2.98
N ASN A 86 11.77 10.00 -2.06
CA ASN A 86 11.59 9.70 -0.65
C ASN A 86 10.26 10.30 -0.16
N VAL A 87 9.61 9.66 0.79
CA VAL A 87 8.41 10.21 1.43
C VAL A 87 8.81 11.08 2.60
N GLN A 88 8.39 12.35 2.57
CA GLN A 88 8.62 13.29 3.66
C GLN A 88 7.56 13.17 4.74
N SER A 89 6.29 13.01 4.35
CA SER A 89 5.19 12.83 5.30
C SER A 89 4.00 12.14 4.65
N PHE A 90 3.18 11.50 5.49
CA PHE A 90 1.84 11.03 5.15
C PHE A 90 0.81 11.88 5.90
N THR A 91 -0.31 12.16 5.27
CA THR A 91 -1.46 12.79 5.90
C THR A 91 -2.72 12.09 5.42
N GLU A 92 -3.35 11.34 6.31
CA GLU A 92 -4.56 10.59 5.98
C GLU A 92 -5.79 11.45 6.28
N LYS A 93 -6.67 11.56 5.29
CA LYS A 93 -7.96 12.25 5.37
C LYS A 93 -7.89 13.64 6.00
N PRO A 94 -7.13 14.58 5.39
CA PRO A 94 -6.98 15.93 5.92
C PRO A 94 -8.32 16.69 5.88
N GLU A 95 -8.42 17.75 6.68
CA GLU A 95 -9.49 18.70 6.53
C GLU A 95 -9.45 19.37 5.13
N ARG A 96 -10.60 19.84 4.64
CA ARG A 96 -10.74 20.35 3.27
C ARG A 96 -9.78 21.49 2.93
N ASP A 97 -9.52 22.36 3.89
CA ASP A 97 -8.61 23.50 3.72
C ASP A 97 -7.16 23.04 3.55
N PHE A 98 -6.74 22.03 4.33
CA PHE A 98 -5.42 21.41 4.15
C PHE A 98 -5.32 20.67 2.82
N ALA A 99 -6.37 19.91 2.44
CA ALA A 99 -6.39 19.22 1.14
C ALA A 99 -6.22 20.22 -0.02
N LYS A 100 -6.80 21.42 0.09
CA LYS A 100 -6.60 22.49 -0.91
C LYS A 100 -5.16 22.98 -0.93
N ILE A 101 -4.56 23.25 0.21
CA ILE A 101 -3.16 23.67 0.32
C ILE A 101 -2.24 22.63 -0.30
N PHE A 102 -2.48 21.34 -0.04
CA PHE A 102 -1.69 20.24 -0.59
C PHE A 102 -1.75 20.17 -2.12
N VAL A 103 -2.94 20.34 -2.69
CA VAL A 103 -3.10 20.37 -4.15
C VAL A 103 -2.41 21.61 -4.77
N ASP A 104 -2.60 22.79 -4.15
CA ASP A 104 -2.07 24.05 -4.64
C ASP A 104 -0.53 24.11 -4.56
N SER A 105 0.09 23.43 -3.59
CA SER A 105 1.56 23.37 -3.43
C SER A 105 2.23 22.56 -4.56
N GLY A 106 1.55 21.55 -5.08
CA GLY A 106 2.11 20.63 -6.08
C GLY A 106 3.12 19.61 -5.52
N GLU A 107 3.38 19.63 -4.20
CA GLU A 107 4.32 18.74 -3.52
C GLU A 107 3.69 17.43 -3.03
N PHE A 108 2.35 17.37 -3.05
CA PHE A 108 1.61 16.24 -2.51
C PHE A 108 1.00 15.39 -3.62
N TYR A 109 0.99 14.09 -3.40
CA TYR A 109 0.34 13.09 -4.23
C TYR A 109 -0.71 12.33 -3.43
N TRP A 110 -1.79 11.89 -4.07
CA TRP A 110 -2.74 11.00 -3.43
C TRP A 110 -2.09 9.65 -3.14
N ASN A 111 -2.23 9.19 -1.92
CA ASN A 111 -1.88 7.82 -1.55
C ASN A 111 -2.94 6.87 -2.13
N THR A 112 -2.55 6.04 -3.07
CA THR A 112 -3.47 5.06 -3.65
C THR A 112 -3.77 3.90 -2.70
N GLY A 113 -3.02 3.75 -1.61
CA GLY A 113 -3.09 2.57 -0.75
C GLY A 113 -2.46 1.32 -1.39
N ILE A 114 -1.85 1.47 -2.58
CA ILE A 114 -1.08 0.41 -3.22
C ILE A 114 0.36 0.56 -2.76
N PHE A 115 0.89 -0.48 -2.11
CA PHE A 115 2.28 -0.48 -1.71
C PHE A 115 2.97 -1.81 -2.01
N ILE A 116 4.26 -1.71 -2.30
CA ILE A 116 5.11 -2.82 -2.70
C ILE A 116 6.28 -2.90 -1.72
N SER A 117 6.66 -4.11 -1.33
CA SER A 117 7.83 -4.34 -0.46
C SER A 117 8.36 -5.75 -0.67
N ASN A 118 9.60 -6.01 -0.27
CA ASN A 118 10.02 -7.38 -0.07
C ASN A 118 9.52 -7.90 1.29
N VAL A 119 9.27 -9.20 1.36
CA VAL A 119 8.69 -9.85 2.56
C VAL A 119 9.62 -9.75 3.76
N LYS A 120 10.93 -9.82 3.54
CA LYS A 120 11.93 -9.67 4.60
C LYS A 120 11.78 -8.32 5.29
N HIS A 121 11.78 -7.22 4.53
CA HIS A 121 11.63 -5.86 5.06
C HIS A 121 10.29 -5.64 5.75
N LEU A 122 9.20 -6.15 5.15
CA LEU A 122 7.87 -6.13 5.75
C LEU A 122 7.88 -6.82 7.13
N ARG A 123 8.44 -8.01 7.21
CA ARG A 123 8.52 -8.82 8.43
C ARG A 123 9.37 -8.15 9.53
N GLU A 124 10.51 -7.56 9.15
CA GLU A 124 11.36 -6.79 10.06
C GLU A 124 10.63 -5.56 10.62
N SER A 125 9.89 -4.86 9.77
CA SER A 125 9.09 -3.70 10.16
C SER A 125 7.97 -4.07 11.12
N PHE A 126 7.22 -5.14 10.85
CA PHE A 126 6.22 -5.66 11.79
C PHE A 126 6.84 -6.10 13.11
N SER A 127 7.99 -6.77 13.08
CA SER A 127 8.70 -7.19 14.29
C SER A 127 9.09 -6.01 15.19
N ARG A 128 9.48 -4.90 14.56
CA ARG A 128 9.87 -3.68 15.27
C ARG A 128 8.68 -2.87 15.79
N ILE A 129 7.64 -2.71 14.96
CA ILE A 129 6.55 -1.76 15.21
C ILE A 129 5.34 -2.45 15.87
N LEU A 130 5.01 -3.66 15.46
CA LEU A 130 3.87 -4.44 15.94
C LEU A 130 4.26 -5.87 16.35
N PRO A 131 5.21 -6.04 17.29
CA PRO A 131 5.74 -7.36 17.66
C PRO A 131 4.67 -8.31 18.21
N ALA A 132 3.57 -7.77 18.77
CA ALA A 132 2.49 -8.60 19.29
C ALA A 132 1.73 -9.33 18.18
N VAL A 133 1.64 -8.75 16.97
CA VAL A 133 1.01 -9.38 15.81
C VAL A 133 1.86 -10.54 15.31
N LEU A 134 3.18 -10.36 15.19
CA LEU A 134 4.07 -11.40 14.68
C LEU A 134 4.29 -12.56 15.64
N ARG A 135 4.38 -12.31 16.96
CA ARG A 135 4.64 -13.39 17.92
C ARG A 135 3.66 -14.54 17.82
N GLY A 136 2.38 -14.23 17.64
CA GLY A 136 1.37 -15.24 17.46
C GLY A 136 1.54 -16.07 16.18
N PHE A 137 2.04 -15.46 15.12
CA PHE A 137 2.36 -16.14 13.87
C PHE A 137 3.62 -17.01 13.98
N ASP A 138 4.69 -16.49 14.56
CA ASP A 138 5.99 -17.19 14.65
C ASP A 138 5.92 -18.48 15.46
N GLU A 139 5.07 -18.54 16.48
CA GLU A 139 4.87 -19.75 17.31
C GLU A 139 4.06 -20.82 16.56
N SER A 140 3.12 -20.42 15.71
CA SER A 140 2.18 -21.35 15.05
C SER A 140 2.61 -21.72 13.63
N TYR A 141 3.46 -20.92 13.00
CA TYR A 141 3.75 -20.91 11.57
C TYR A 141 4.33 -22.20 10.99
N ARG A 142 5.04 -22.99 11.78
CA ARG A 142 5.71 -24.21 11.28
C ARG A 142 4.79 -25.36 10.91
N THR A 143 3.49 -25.23 11.18
CA THR A 143 2.50 -26.31 11.05
C THR A 143 1.19 -25.88 10.37
N PHE A 144 1.11 -24.68 9.78
CA PHE A 144 -0.12 -24.22 9.16
C PHE A 144 -0.39 -24.97 7.84
N ASP A 145 -1.46 -25.74 7.84
CA ASP A 145 -2.29 -25.97 6.66
C ASP A 145 -3.41 -24.92 6.61
N VAL A 146 -4.13 -24.82 5.50
CA VAL A 146 -5.18 -23.82 5.30
C VAL A 146 -6.27 -23.87 6.38
N GLU A 147 -6.53 -25.03 6.94
CA GLU A 147 -7.59 -25.24 7.93
C GLU A 147 -7.17 -24.71 9.30
N THR A 148 -5.94 -25.02 9.71
CA THR A 148 -5.29 -24.54 10.94
C THR A 148 -5.09 -23.02 10.90
N GLU A 149 -4.71 -22.49 9.75
CA GLU A 149 -4.55 -21.06 9.48
C GLU A 149 -5.86 -20.30 9.67
N ASN A 150 -6.95 -20.77 9.06
CA ASN A 150 -8.27 -20.17 9.21
C ASN A 150 -8.79 -20.23 10.67
N ALA A 151 -8.53 -21.32 11.37
CA ALA A 151 -8.89 -21.45 12.78
C ALA A 151 -8.11 -20.45 13.65
N TYR A 152 -6.81 -20.34 13.43
CA TYR A 152 -5.95 -19.37 14.10
C TYR A 152 -6.41 -17.92 13.88
N MET A 153 -6.73 -17.55 12.64
CA MET A 153 -7.20 -16.20 12.31
C MET A 153 -8.53 -15.88 12.97
N LYS A 154 -9.51 -16.78 12.92
CA LYS A 154 -10.80 -16.59 13.60
C LYS A 154 -10.65 -16.36 15.10
N GLN A 155 -9.69 -17.03 15.72
CA GLN A 155 -9.45 -16.94 17.15
C GLN A 155 -8.68 -15.67 17.54
N ASN A 156 -7.64 -15.27 16.77
CA ASN A 156 -6.69 -14.25 17.19
C ASN A 156 -6.92 -12.88 16.55
N PHE A 157 -7.45 -12.84 15.32
CA PHE A 157 -7.68 -11.59 14.59
C PHE A 157 -8.51 -10.55 15.37
N PRO A 158 -9.57 -10.93 16.12
CA PRO A 158 -10.32 -9.95 16.93
C PRO A 158 -9.51 -9.26 18.02
N SER A 159 -8.37 -9.81 18.40
CA SER A 159 -7.47 -9.24 19.42
C SER A 159 -6.42 -8.29 18.83
N TYR A 160 -6.27 -8.26 17.51
CA TYR A 160 -5.30 -7.40 16.86
C TYR A 160 -5.75 -5.94 16.84
N PRO A 161 -4.81 -4.97 16.81
CA PRO A 161 -5.16 -3.57 16.69
C PRO A 161 -5.97 -3.31 15.42
N ASN A 162 -7.11 -2.61 15.55
CA ASN A 162 -7.87 -2.14 14.40
C ASN A 162 -7.21 -0.87 13.82
N ILE A 163 -6.16 -1.07 13.04
CA ILE A 163 -5.36 0.00 12.46
C ILE A 163 -4.96 -0.40 11.03
N SER A 164 -4.98 0.56 10.09
CA SER A 164 -4.49 0.32 8.74
C SER A 164 -2.96 0.17 8.70
N VAL A 165 -2.45 -0.47 7.66
CA VAL A 165 -1.00 -0.61 7.44
C VAL A 165 -0.33 0.75 7.23
N ASP A 166 -1.02 1.70 6.62
CA ASP A 166 -0.52 3.06 6.43
C ASP A 166 -0.16 3.70 7.78
N TYR A 167 -1.10 3.71 8.72
CA TYR A 167 -0.88 4.24 10.08
C TYR A 167 0.05 3.39 10.93
N ALA A 168 -0.03 2.07 10.76
CA ALA A 168 0.71 1.16 11.62
C ALA A 168 2.19 1.09 11.25
N ILE A 169 2.49 1.06 9.96
CA ILE A 169 3.81 0.75 9.41
C ILE A 169 4.37 1.93 8.60
N LEU A 170 3.64 2.39 7.55
CA LEU A 170 4.21 3.33 6.59
C LEU A 170 4.51 4.68 7.22
N GLU A 171 3.60 5.25 8.01
CA GLU A 171 3.82 6.53 8.70
C GLU A 171 4.92 6.49 9.76
N LYS A 172 5.27 5.29 10.25
CA LYS A 172 6.29 5.09 11.30
C LYS A 172 7.62 4.58 10.75
N SER A 173 7.70 4.40 9.45
CA SER A 173 8.90 3.89 8.79
C SER A 173 9.67 5.03 8.13
N ASP A 174 10.97 5.09 8.39
CA ASP A 174 11.87 6.06 7.76
C ASP A 174 12.25 5.67 6.32
N ASN A 175 11.95 4.42 5.94
CA ASN A 175 12.35 3.81 4.67
C ASN A 175 11.15 3.64 3.73
N VAL A 176 10.46 4.74 3.41
CA VAL A 176 9.35 4.74 2.47
C VAL A 176 9.68 5.62 1.27
N SER A 177 9.51 5.08 0.08
CA SER A 177 9.59 5.80 -1.18
C SER A 177 8.22 5.89 -1.83
N VAL A 178 8.03 6.84 -2.72
CA VAL A 178 6.83 6.97 -3.55
C VAL A 178 7.21 7.04 -5.02
N LEU A 179 6.56 6.22 -5.83
CA LEU A 179 6.63 6.30 -7.28
C LEU A 179 5.46 7.15 -7.79
N LYS A 180 5.79 8.22 -8.51
CA LYS A 180 4.79 9.08 -9.17
C LYS A 180 4.23 8.35 -10.38
N CYS A 181 2.92 8.16 -10.38
CA CYS A 181 2.19 7.38 -11.38
C CYS A 181 1.13 8.22 -12.09
N ASP A 182 0.86 7.88 -13.35
CA ASP A 182 -0.21 8.46 -14.16
C ASP A 182 -0.93 7.36 -14.95
N PHE A 183 -1.66 6.50 -14.24
CA PHE A 183 -2.46 5.43 -14.84
C PHE A 183 -3.97 5.67 -14.76
N GLY A 184 -4.37 6.88 -14.33
CA GLY A 184 -5.78 7.18 -14.07
C GLY A 184 -6.33 6.29 -12.95
N TRP A 185 -6.56 6.87 -11.78
CA TRP A 185 -6.93 6.13 -10.58
C TRP A 185 -8.18 6.71 -9.92
N LEU A 186 -9.00 5.82 -9.41
CA LEU A 186 -10.21 6.15 -8.66
C LEU A 186 -10.45 5.09 -7.58
N THR A 187 -10.93 5.51 -6.41
CA THR A 187 -11.41 4.61 -5.38
C THR A 187 -12.90 4.85 -5.09
N SER A 188 -13.60 3.79 -4.74
CA SER A 188 -15.00 3.82 -4.30
C SER A 188 -15.18 4.13 -2.82
N ALA A 189 -14.10 4.46 -2.10
CA ALA A 189 -14.17 4.83 -0.67
C ALA A 189 -15.31 5.82 -0.40
N PRO A 190 -16.07 5.65 0.70
CA PRO A 190 -17.29 6.39 0.92
C PRO A 190 -17.04 7.89 0.98
N GLY A 191 -17.53 8.57 -0.01
CA GLY A 191 -17.49 10.02 -0.05
C GLY A 191 -17.79 10.66 -1.37
N THR A 192 -17.52 10.11 -2.55
CA THR A 192 -17.71 10.95 -3.74
C THR A 192 -17.53 10.34 -5.11
N VAL A 193 -17.85 9.16 -5.44
CA VAL A 193 -17.88 8.89 -6.87
C VAL A 193 -19.21 8.28 -7.30
N SER A 194 -20.10 9.16 -7.73
CA SER A 194 -21.20 8.77 -8.59
C SER A 194 -20.60 8.21 -9.88
N MET A 195 -20.98 7.00 -10.25
CA MET A 195 -20.65 6.35 -11.54
C MET A 195 -21.00 7.18 -12.79
N ARG A 196 -21.52 8.40 -12.60
CA ARG A 196 -21.82 9.33 -13.69
C ARG A 196 -20.57 9.92 -14.36
N GLN A 197 -19.43 9.95 -13.70
CA GLN A 197 -18.21 10.51 -14.29
C GLN A 197 -17.50 9.57 -15.28
N CYS A 198 -17.80 8.27 -15.26
CA CYS A 198 -17.25 7.32 -16.22
C CYS A 198 -17.87 7.42 -17.62
N LYS A 199 -19.01 8.10 -17.78
CA LYS A 199 -19.73 8.21 -19.08
C LYS A 199 -19.38 9.43 -19.92
N GLU A 200 -18.64 10.40 -19.40
CA GLU A 200 -18.37 11.65 -20.11
C GLU A 200 -16.99 11.73 -20.80
N ARG A 201 -16.23 10.64 -20.77
CA ARG A 201 -14.91 10.55 -21.44
C ARG A 201 -14.78 9.30 -22.33
N GLY A 202 -15.86 8.91 -22.97
CA GLY A 202 -15.86 7.90 -24.04
C GLY A 202 -16.01 8.57 -25.41
#